data_05b1a8eb7b788e11ba39944f9c0f4d57
#
_entry.id   05b1a8eb7b788e11ba39944f9c0f4d57
#
_cell.length_a   1.000
_cell.length_b   1.000
_cell.length_c   1.000
_cell.angle_alpha   90.00
_cell.angle_beta   90.00
_cell.angle_gamma   90.00
#
_symmetry.space_group_name_H-M   'P 1'
#
loop_
_entity.id
_entity.type
_entity.pdbx_description
1 polymer ?
#
loop_
_entity_poly.entity_id
_entity_poly.type
_entity_poly.pdbx_seq_one_letter_code
_entity_poly.pdbx_strand_id
1 'polypeptide(L)'
;MKLLKKAFAFTFIFMLSVSGLTGYQVNASEEPKHLDILFTHDLHSHLNSFQTIVDGTQQETGGFARLKTLINEHEKENTDTLILDGGDFSMGTLIQTVYDTEAAELRMLGYLGCDVTTLGNHEFDYGSDGLADMLNAAVSSGENLPRMVVCNVDWDAMKKAGLSEGQKQIYEAFQTYGVKDYTVIQKDDVKIAVLGVFGKDSLDCAPTCELLFKDPSEAARETVEEIKKNEDVDMIACVSHSGTWEDEKVSEDEILAKNVPDIDLIVSGHTHTQLAEPILQ
;
A
#
# COMPACT_ATOMS: atom_id res chain seq x y z
N MET A 1 6.20 21.29 33.89
CA MET A 1 4.83 21.80 34.13
C MET A 1 3.89 20.77 33.47
N LYS A 2 3.22 19.93 34.27
CA LYS A 2 2.40 18.83 33.76
C LYS A 2 1.04 19.37 33.32
N LEU A 3 0.64 19.19 32.05
CA LEU A 3 -0.75 19.41 31.63
C LEU A 3 -1.48 18.05 31.66
N LEU A 4 -2.47 17.99 32.54
CA LEU A 4 -3.46 16.89 32.58
C LEU A 4 -4.42 17.03 31.40
N LYS A 5 -4.55 15.98 30.59
CA LYS A 5 -5.68 15.83 29.66
C LYS A 5 -6.86 15.26 30.44
N LYS A 6 -7.96 16.02 30.51
CA LYS A 6 -9.23 15.57 31.10
C LYS A 6 -10.06 14.90 30.01
N ALA A 7 -10.32 13.61 30.17
CA ALA A 7 -11.36 12.91 29.43
C ALA A 7 -12.74 13.27 30.07
N PHE A 8 -13.69 13.70 29.25
CA PHE A 8 -15.08 13.89 29.66
C PHE A 8 -15.90 12.69 29.22
N ALA A 9 -16.25 11.83 30.17
CA ALA A 9 -17.28 10.83 29.98
C ALA A 9 -18.64 11.43 30.37
N PHE A 10 -19.57 11.49 29.43
CA PHE A 10 -20.97 11.83 29.71
C PHE A 10 -21.75 10.54 29.92
N THR A 11 -22.07 10.24 31.20
CA THR A 11 -23.02 9.19 31.55
C THR A 11 -24.39 9.82 31.73
N PHE A 12 -25.33 9.52 30.83
CA PHE A 12 -26.75 9.84 31.04
C PHE A 12 -27.44 8.59 31.63
N ILE A 13 -27.78 8.66 32.89
CA ILE A 13 -28.65 7.67 33.54
C ILE A 13 -30.09 8.20 33.47
N PHE A 14 -30.94 7.53 32.68
CA PHE A 14 -32.37 7.73 32.70
C PHE A 14 -33.03 6.50 33.37
N MET A 15 -33.48 6.65 34.59
CA MET A 15 -34.33 5.64 35.24
C MET A 15 -35.78 5.81 34.76
N LEU A 16 -36.26 4.85 34.01
CA LEU A 16 -37.68 4.63 33.80
C LEU A 16 -38.00 3.19 34.22
N SER A 17 -38.73 3.08 35.32
CA SER A 17 -39.34 1.83 35.77
C SER A 17 -40.57 1.50 34.94
N VAL A 18 -40.46 0.45 34.08
CA VAL A 18 -41.65 -0.23 33.54
C VAL A 18 -41.40 -1.73 33.60
N SER A 19 -42.24 -2.39 34.36
CA SER A 19 -42.35 -3.84 34.50
C SER A 19 -42.86 -4.44 33.20
N GLY A 20 -42.00 -5.23 32.52
CA GLY A 20 -42.34 -6.06 31.36
C GLY A 20 -41.12 -6.87 30.96
N LEU A 21 -41.06 -8.13 31.39
CA LEU A 21 -40.04 -9.08 30.97
C LEU A 21 -40.14 -9.35 29.47
N THR A 22 -39.33 -8.68 28.69
CA THR A 22 -38.83 -9.20 27.42
C THR A 22 -37.33 -8.99 27.46
N GLY A 23 -36.57 -10.10 27.40
CA GLY A 23 -35.12 -10.07 27.44
C GLY A 23 -34.58 -9.30 26.25
N TYR A 24 -34.18 -8.07 26.49
CA TYR A 24 -33.23 -7.40 25.60
C TYR A 24 -31.87 -8.03 25.83
N GLN A 25 -31.39 -8.82 24.86
CA GLN A 25 -29.97 -9.07 24.77
C GLN A 25 -29.31 -7.71 24.55
N VAL A 26 -28.64 -7.22 25.56
CA VAL A 26 -27.63 -6.18 25.39
C VAL A 26 -26.52 -6.90 24.66
N ASN A 27 -26.40 -6.62 23.33
CA ASN A 27 -25.20 -6.97 22.63
C ASN A 27 -24.06 -6.31 23.42
N ALA A 28 -23.14 -7.12 23.94
CA ALA A 28 -21.89 -6.62 24.46
C ALA A 28 -21.30 -5.75 23.33
N SER A 29 -20.98 -4.50 23.62
CA SER A 29 -20.19 -3.69 22.71
C SER A 29 -18.91 -4.48 22.48
N GLU A 30 -18.68 -4.91 21.25
CA GLU A 30 -17.38 -5.49 20.90
C GLU A 30 -16.32 -4.47 21.29
N GLU A 31 -15.26 -4.94 21.94
CA GLU A 31 -14.11 -4.09 22.25
C GLU A 31 -13.56 -3.58 20.91
N PRO A 32 -13.10 -2.31 20.83
CA PRO A 32 -12.55 -1.79 19.59
C PRO A 32 -11.37 -2.65 19.15
N LYS A 33 -11.40 -3.10 17.91
CA LYS A 33 -10.25 -3.78 17.29
C LYS A 33 -9.12 -2.77 17.12
N HIS A 34 -7.89 -3.22 17.30
CA HIS A 34 -6.70 -2.39 17.16
C HIS A 34 -5.82 -2.98 16.06
N LEU A 35 -5.31 -2.13 15.17
CA LEU A 35 -4.42 -2.51 14.10
C LEU A 35 -3.29 -1.49 14.01
N ASP A 36 -2.04 -1.96 14.11
CA ASP A 36 -0.86 -1.16 13.81
C ASP A 36 -0.49 -1.30 12.34
N ILE A 37 -0.27 -0.16 11.69
CA ILE A 37 0.13 -0.11 10.29
C ILE A 37 1.44 0.65 10.16
N LEU A 38 2.46 -0.01 9.61
CA LEU A 38 3.67 0.62 9.14
C LEU A 38 3.64 0.68 7.61
N PHE A 39 4.15 1.76 7.04
CA PHE A 39 4.22 1.82 5.59
C PHE A 39 5.48 2.52 5.10
N THR A 40 5.87 2.13 3.89
CA THR A 40 6.95 2.74 3.12
C THR A 40 6.41 3.15 1.74
N HIS A 41 7.09 4.07 1.09
CA HIS A 41 6.87 4.44 -0.30
C HIS A 41 8.15 5.07 -0.85
N ASP A 42 8.33 5.05 -2.15
CA ASP A 42 9.42 5.76 -2.84
C ASP A 42 10.81 5.45 -2.22
N LEU A 43 11.11 4.16 -2.03
CA LEU A 43 12.37 3.71 -1.42
C LEU A 43 13.57 3.82 -2.36
N HIS A 44 13.33 3.84 -3.67
CA HIS A 44 14.31 4.15 -4.73
C HIS A 44 15.64 3.43 -4.56
N SER A 45 15.63 2.12 -4.39
CA SER A 45 16.84 1.28 -4.24
C SER A 45 17.79 1.72 -3.12
N HIS A 46 17.34 2.52 -2.14
CA HIS A 46 18.19 2.96 -1.02
C HIS A 46 18.38 1.85 0.02
N LEU A 47 18.87 0.68 -0.41
CA LEU A 47 19.13 -0.46 0.48
C LEU A 47 20.24 -0.17 1.49
N ASN A 48 21.24 0.62 1.08
CA ASN A 48 22.36 1.00 1.94
C ASN A 48 22.07 2.33 2.66
N SER A 49 22.66 2.47 3.85
CA SER A 49 22.70 3.75 4.55
C SER A 49 23.55 4.78 3.81
N PHE A 50 23.27 6.05 4.04
CA PHE A 50 24.00 7.17 3.46
C PHE A 50 24.28 8.27 4.49
N GLN A 51 25.29 9.10 4.20
CA GLN A 51 25.64 10.24 5.04
C GLN A 51 24.78 11.44 4.67
N THR A 52 24.16 12.08 5.65
CA THR A 52 23.41 13.32 5.48
C THR A 52 23.67 14.27 6.66
N ILE A 53 23.18 15.50 6.55
CA ILE A 53 23.26 16.49 7.63
C ILE A 53 21.89 16.62 8.28
N VAL A 54 21.80 16.21 9.54
CA VAL A 54 20.61 16.37 10.38
C VAL A 54 20.96 17.34 11.50
N ASP A 55 20.20 18.42 11.62
CA ASP A 55 20.42 19.48 12.64
C ASP A 55 21.88 20.01 12.66
N GLY A 56 22.47 20.19 11.48
CA GLY A 56 23.84 20.69 11.30
C GLY A 56 24.94 19.68 11.63
N THR A 57 24.61 18.42 11.94
CA THR A 57 25.56 17.34 12.25
C THR A 57 25.51 16.27 11.17
N GLN A 58 26.69 15.86 10.70
CA GLN A 58 26.79 14.74 9.76
C GLN A 58 26.43 13.43 10.48
N GLN A 59 25.42 12.74 9.94
CA GLN A 59 24.92 11.49 10.47
C GLN A 59 24.72 10.48 9.33
N GLU A 60 24.90 9.22 9.69
CA GLU A 60 24.55 8.12 8.80
C GLU A 60 23.08 7.75 8.99
N THR A 61 22.27 7.82 7.92
CA THR A 61 20.82 7.61 7.94
C THR A 61 20.39 6.62 6.88
N GLY A 62 19.11 6.24 6.91
CA GLY A 62 18.48 5.37 5.90
C GLY A 62 19.03 3.94 5.91
N GLY A 63 18.69 3.23 4.86
CA GLY A 63 19.05 1.85 4.62
C GLY A 63 18.13 0.82 5.28
N PHE A 64 17.93 -0.29 4.58
CA PHE A 64 17.00 -1.34 4.99
C PHE A 64 17.38 -2.02 6.31
N ALA A 65 18.66 -2.08 6.66
CA ALA A 65 19.10 -2.64 7.95
C ALA A 65 18.55 -1.83 9.14
N ARG A 66 18.55 -0.49 9.04
CA ARG A 66 17.95 0.38 10.06
C ARG A 66 16.44 0.30 10.05
N LEU A 67 15.84 0.30 8.86
CA LEU A 67 14.39 0.12 8.73
C LEU A 67 13.93 -1.20 9.35
N LYS A 68 14.63 -2.32 9.09
CA LYS A 68 14.33 -3.61 9.74
C LYS A 68 14.50 -3.55 11.26
N THR A 69 15.47 -2.80 11.75
CA THR A 69 15.64 -2.62 13.19
C THR A 69 14.45 -1.91 13.80
N LEU A 70 13.96 -0.81 13.17
CA LEU A 70 12.77 -0.08 13.62
C LEU A 70 11.52 -0.96 13.58
N ILE A 71 11.31 -1.71 12.49
CA ILE A 71 10.20 -2.66 12.38
C ILE A 71 10.27 -3.68 13.51
N ASN A 72 11.43 -4.31 13.74
CA ASN A 72 11.60 -5.31 14.80
C ASN A 72 11.40 -4.72 16.21
N GLU A 73 11.75 -3.46 16.43
CA GLU A 73 11.51 -2.77 17.71
C GLU A 73 10.01 -2.52 17.91
N HIS A 74 9.31 -2.08 16.87
CA HIS A 74 7.87 -1.88 16.89
C HIS A 74 7.11 -3.19 17.14
N GLU A 75 7.47 -4.26 16.43
CA GLU A 75 6.87 -5.59 16.57
C GLU A 75 7.08 -6.25 17.95
N LYS A 76 8.04 -5.79 18.76
CA LYS A 76 8.17 -6.25 20.16
C LYS A 76 7.04 -5.76 21.05
N GLU A 77 6.48 -4.62 20.72
CA GLU A 77 5.38 -4.00 21.47
C GLU A 77 4.01 -4.34 20.83
N ASN A 78 3.99 -4.57 19.50
CA ASN A 78 2.81 -4.80 18.67
C ASN A 78 3.07 -5.97 17.74
N THR A 79 2.57 -7.14 18.09
CA THR A 79 2.99 -8.41 17.46
C THR A 79 2.39 -8.69 16.08
N ASP A 80 1.38 -7.94 15.64
CA ASP A 80 0.65 -8.24 14.39
C ASP A 80 0.47 -6.99 13.50
N THR A 81 1.60 -6.32 13.25
CA THR A 81 1.66 -5.11 12.43
C THR A 81 1.42 -5.41 10.95
N LEU A 82 0.57 -4.63 10.30
CA LEU A 82 0.42 -4.63 8.84
C LEU A 82 1.51 -3.75 8.22
N ILE A 83 2.30 -4.30 7.31
CA ILE A 83 3.37 -3.56 6.64
C ILE A 83 3.02 -3.40 5.16
N LEU A 84 2.85 -2.15 4.72
CA LEU A 84 2.44 -1.78 3.37
C LEU A 84 3.55 -1.00 2.67
N ASP A 85 3.56 -1.07 1.32
CA ASP A 85 4.48 -0.28 0.50
C ASP A 85 3.75 0.34 -0.69
N GLY A 86 3.97 1.63 -0.93
CA GLY A 86 3.28 2.45 -1.93
C GLY A 86 3.93 2.48 -3.29
N GLY A 87 4.88 1.56 -3.61
CA GLY A 87 5.56 1.52 -4.91
C GLY A 87 6.81 2.41 -5.00
N ASP A 88 7.44 2.46 -6.17
CA ASP A 88 8.74 3.08 -6.40
C ASP A 88 9.81 2.56 -5.42
N PHE A 89 9.81 1.25 -5.21
CA PHE A 89 10.83 0.61 -4.40
C PHE A 89 12.18 0.51 -5.13
N SER A 90 12.18 0.61 -6.45
CA SER A 90 13.37 0.51 -7.32
C SER A 90 13.85 1.88 -7.82
N MET A 91 14.96 1.90 -8.52
CA MET A 91 15.60 3.04 -9.21
C MET A 91 15.99 4.22 -8.30
N GLY A 92 17.28 4.50 -8.22
CA GLY A 92 17.83 5.62 -7.44
C GLY A 92 19.25 5.41 -6.96
N THR A 93 19.72 4.16 -6.86
CA THR A 93 21.10 3.84 -6.51
C THR A 93 21.67 2.77 -7.44
N LEU A 94 22.97 2.45 -7.30
CA LEU A 94 23.61 1.41 -8.12
C LEU A 94 23.03 0.00 -7.92
N ILE A 95 22.24 -0.22 -6.90
CA ILE A 95 21.53 -1.50 -6.69
C ILE A 95 20.58 -1.79 -7.85
N GLN A 96 19.99 -0.78 -8.46
CA GLN A 96 19.14 -0.93 -9.64
C GLN A 96 19.78 -1.69 -10.81
N THR A 97 21.11 -1.78 -10.86
CA THR A 97 21.82 -2.50 -11.94
C THR A 97 21.61 -4.02 -11.89
N VAL A 98 21.01 -4.55 -10.84
CA VAL A 98 20.61 -5.95 -10.68
C VAL A 98 19.09 -6.10 -10.51
N TYR A 99 18.33 -5.07 -10.88
CA TYR A 99 16.87 -5.04 -10.77
C TYR A 99 16.20 -6.21 -11.50
N ASP A 100 16.53 -6.38 -12.78
CA ASP A 100 15.97 -7.40 -13.67
C ASP A 100 16.49 -8.81 -13.40
N THR A 101 17.71 -8.93 -12.91
CA THR A 101 18.39 -10.23 -12.73
C THR A 101 18.26 -10.81 -11.33
N GLU A 102 18.22 -9.97 -10.30
CA GLU A 102 18.21 -10.38 -8.90
C GLU A 102 16.95 -9.95 -8.15
N ALA A 103 16.15 -9.03 -8.70
CA ALA A 103 14.99 -8.43 -8.02
C ALA A 103 15.32 -7.96 -6.60
N ALA A 104 16.50 -7.33 -6.42
CA ALA A 104 17.10 -7.10 -5.11
C ALA A 104 16.16 -6.29 -4.20
N GLU A 105 15.53 -5.24 -4.72
CA GLU A 105 14.64 -4.35 -4.00
C GLU A 105 13.36 -5.08 -3.53
N LEU A 106 12.70 -5.80 -4.43
CA LEU A 106 11.47 -6.51 -4.13
C LEU A 106 11.70 -7.65 -3.12
N ARG A 107 12.81 -8.38 -3.24
CA ARG A 107 13.21 -9.41 -2.28
C ARG A 107 13.51 -8.80 -0.91
N MET A 108 14.13 -7.62 -0.89
CA MET A 108 14.42 -6.91 0.37
C MET A 108 13.15 -6.37 1.03
N LEU A 109 12.11 -5.96 0.28
CA LEU A 109 10.79 -5.69 0.86
C LEU A 109 10.23 -6.93 1.57
N GLY A 110 10.33 -8.10 0.94
CA GLY A 110 9.94 -9.36 1.58
C GLY A 110 10.75 -9.66 2.84
N TYR A 111 12.06 -9.40 2.84
CA TYR A 111 12.91 -9.54 4.02
C TYR A 111 12.53 -8.57 5.16
N LEU A 112 12.07 -7.37 4.83
CA LEU A 112 11.53 -6.42 5.83
C LEU A 112 10.26 -6.93 6.48
N GLY A 113 9.53 -7.81 5.82
CA GLY A 113 8.22 -8.32 6.26
C GLY A 113 7.06 -7.55 5.64
N CYS A 114 7.29 -6.84 4.52
CA CYS A 114 6.23 -6.16 3.80
C CYS A 114 5.15 -7.17 3.38
N ASP A 115 3.90 -6.88 3.74
CA ASP A 115 2.75 -7.73 3.44
C ASP A 115 2.22 -7.49 2.03
N VAL A 116 2.12 -6.21 1.63
CA VAL A 116 1.56 -5.78 0.33
C VAL A 116 2.34 -4.62 -0.23
N THR A 117 2.63 -4.67 -1.54
CA THR A 117 3.18 -3.57 -2.33
C THR A 117 2.36 -3.35 -3.60
N THR A 118 2.62 -2.24 -4.28
CA THR A 118 2.12 -1.94 -5.62
C THR A 118 3.28 -1.57 -6.54
N LEU A 119 2.99 -1.25 -7.80
CA LEU A 119 3.96 -0.71 -8.73
C LEU A 119 3.97 0.82 -8.70
N GLY A 120 5.14 1.42 -8.79
CA GLY A 120 5.31 2.82 -9.12
C GLY A 120 5.80 3.01 -10.55
N ASN A 121 6.07 4.26 -10.96
CA ASN A 121 6.53 4.55 -12.31
C ASN A 121 7.94 4.03 -12.58
N HIS A 122 8.78 3.99 -11.58
CA HIS A 122 10.15 3.53 -11.72
C HIS A 122 10.29 2.01 -11.88
N GLU A 123 9.33 1.22 -11.52
CA GLU A 123 9.31 -0.20 -11.86
C GLU A 123 9.27 -0.46 -13.36
N PHE A 124 8.88 0.54 -14.16
CA PHE A 124 8.86 0.47 -15.63
C PHE A 124 10.12 1.01 -16.31
N ASP A 125 11.13 1.53 -15.61
CA ASP A 125 12.30 2.19 -16.19
C ASP A 125 13.10 1.27 -17.13
N TYR A 126 13.16 -0.04 -16.84
CA TYR A 126 13.77 -1.05 -17.72
C TYR A 126 12.79 -1.63 -18.75
N GLY A 127 11.63 -0.98 -18.95
CA GLY A 127 10.61 -1.41 -19.90
C GLY A 127 9.89 -2.70 -19.50
N SER A 128 9.12 -3.22 -20.42
CA SER A 128 8.31 -4.43 -20.24
C SER A 128 9.15 -5.66 -19.91
N ASP A 129 10.26 -5.83 -20.63
CA ASP A 129 11.18 -6.96 -20.44
C ASP A 129 11.79 -6.93 -19.03
N GLY A 130 12.28 -5.75 -18.59
CA GLY A 130 12.92 -5.61 -17.29
C GLY A 130 11.96 -5.83 -16.13
N LEU A 131 10.72 -5.32 -16.20
CA LEU A 131 9.70 -5.60 -15.18
C LEU A 131 9.34 -7.08 -15.13
N ALA A 132 9.15 -7.72 -16.30
CA ALA A 132 8.83 -9.14 -16.36
C ALA A 132 9.98 -10.01 -15.81
N ASP A 133 11.23 -9.70 -16.16
CA ASP A 133 12.41 -10.40 -15.68
C ASP A 133 12.58 -10.23 -14.16
N MET A 134 12.39 -9.02 -13.62
CA MET A 134 12.43 -8.75 -12.19
C MET A 134 11.41 -9.59 -11.43
N LEU A 135 10.14 -9.62 -11.86
CA LEU A 135 9.11 -10.43 -11.21
C LEU A 135 9.44 -11.94 -11.25
N ASN A 136 9.93 -12.42 -12.40
CA ASN A 136 10.33 -13.81 -12.55
C ASN A 136 11.57 -14.16 -11.68
N ALA A 137 12.56 -13.25 -11.60
CA ALA A 137 13.72 -13.41 -10.74
C ALA A 137 13.32 -13.47 -9.26
N ALA A 138 12.39 -12.58 -8.84
CA ALA A 138 11.86 -12.58 -7.49
C ALA A 138 11.22 -13.93 -7.15
N VAL A 139 10.30 -14.43 -7.98
CA VAL A 139 9.64 -15.73 -7.77
C VAL A 139 10.67 -16.88 -7.76
N SER A 140 11.64 -16.84 -8.65
CA SER A 140 12.69 -17.87 -8.76
C SER A 140 13.61 -17.92 -7.55
N SER A 141 13.70 -16.84 -6.77
CA SER A 141 14.50 -16.80 -5.54
C SER A 141 13.99 -17.78 -4.47
N GLY A 142 12.68 -18.08 -4.47
CA GLY A 142 12.02 -18.90 -3.46
C GLY A 142 11.93 -18.23 -2.09
N GLU A 143 12.24 -16.94 -1.98
CA GLU A 143 12.13 -16.16 -0.76
C GLU A 143 10.70 -15.69 -0.51
N ASN A 144 10.40 -15.23 0.70
CA ASN A 144 9.14 -14.57 0.98
C ASN A 144 9.07 -13.24 0.25
N LEU A 145 8.02 -13.02 -0.49
CA LEU A 145 7.79 -11.80 -1.25
C LEU A 145 6.50 -11.13 -0.77
N PRO A 146 6.39 -9.78 -0.83
CA PRO A 146 5.13 -9.12 -0.57
C PRO A 146 4.09 -9.52 -1.63
N ARG A 147 2.82 -9.50 -1.26
CA ARG A 147 1.75 -9.59 -2.26
C ARG A 147 1.73 -8.31 -3.08
N MET A 148 1.61 -8.41 -4.38
CA MET A 148 1.56 -7.25 -5.26
C MET A 148 0.13 -7.04 -5.76
N VAL A 149 -0.36 -5.81 -5.66
CA VAL A 149 -1.72 -5.45 -6.07
C VAL A 149 -1.71 -4.22 -6.98
N VAL A 150 -2.50 -4.26 -8.06
CA VAL A 150 -2.78 -3.12 -8.93
C VAL A 150 -4.09 -3.37 -9.67
N CYS A 151 -5.14 -2.59 -9.37
CA CYS A 151 -6.50 -2.88 -9.84
C CYS A 151 -6.86 -2.21 -11.16
N ASN A 152 -6.09 -1.22 -11.59
CA ASN A 152 -6.49 -0.42 -12.73
C ASN A 152 -5.76 -0.71 -14.04
N VAL A 153 -5.05 -1.84 -14.17
CA VAL A 153 -4.50 -2.28 -15.46
C VAL A 153 -5.64 -2.74 -16.37
N ASP A 154 -5.73 -2.17 -17.57
CA ASP A 154 -6.80 -2.49 -18.54
C ASP A 154 -6.42 -3.66 -19.46
N TRP A 155 -6.34 -4.86 -18.85
CA TRP A 155 -6.06 -6.10 -19.59
C TRP A 155 -7.09 -6.38 -20.68
N ASP A 156 -8.35 -5.98 -20.49
CA ASP A 156 -9.42 -6.27 -21.44
C ASP A 156 -9.27 -5.44 -22.71
N ALA A 157 -8.96 -4.14 -22.59
CA ALA A 157 -8.67 -3.29 -23.74
C ALA A 157 -7.45 -3.79 -24.50
N MET A 158 -6.36 -4.13 -23.81
CA MET A 158 -5.13 -4.63 -24.42
C MET A 158 -5.34 -5.99 -25.13
N LYS A 159 -6.03 -6.93 -24.50
CA LYS A 159 -6.36 -8.24 -25.11
C LYS A 159 -7.25 -8.07 -26.33
N LYS A 160 -8.21 -7.16 -26.30
CA LYS A 160 -9.11 -6.87 -27.42
C LYS A 160 -8.34 -6.26 -28.61
N ALA A 161 -7.35 -5.42 -28.35
CA ALA A 161 -6.48 -4.83 -29.38
C ALA A 161 -5.44 -5.81 -29.91
N GLY A 162 -5.15 -6.89 -29.20
CA GLY A 162 -4.05 -7.81 -29.43
C GLY A 162 -2.79 -7.35 -28.70
N LEU A 163 -2.40 -8.10 -27.67
CA LEU A 163 -1.23 -7.77 -26.84
C LEU A 163 0.04 -7.61 -27.69
N SER A 164 0.82 -6.56 -27.40
CA SER A 164 2.21 -6.46 -27.86
C SER A 164 3.06 -7.58 -27.24
N GLU A 165 4.31 -7.74 -27.69
CA GLU A 165 5.20 -8.74 -27.09
C GLU A 165 5.52 -8.37 -25.64
N GLY A 166 5.85 -7.10 -25.36
CA GLY A 166 6.09 -6.63 -24.00
C GLY A 166 4.87 -6.79 -23.08
N GLN A 167 3.66 -6.48 -23.59
CA GLN A 167 2.43 -6.68 -22.83
C GLN A 167 2.18 -8.16 -22.48
N LYS A 168 2.54 -9.09 -23.39
CA LYS A 168 2.45 -10.54 -23.09
C LYS A 168 3.43 -10.96 -22.01
N GLN A 169 4.67 -10.50 -22.09
CA GLN A 169 5.69 -10.80 -21.09
C GLN A 169 5.27 -10.34 -19.70
N ILE A 170 4.79 -9.08 -19.56
CA ILE A 170 4.27 -8.59 -18.27
C ILE A 170 3.05 -9.39 -17.83
N TYR A 171 2.12 -9.70 -18.75
CA TYR A 171 0.94 -10.50 -18.40
C TYR A 171 1.32 -11.86 -17.81
N GLU A 172 2.25 -12.58 -18.46
CA GLU A 172 2.73 -13.88 -17.98
C GLU A 172 3.49 -13.76 -16.66
N ALA A 173 4.31 -12.72 -16.50
CA ALA A 173 5.02 -12.45 -15.25
C ALA A 173 4.06 -12.10 -14.10
N PHE A 174 3.01 -11.31 -14.36
CA PHE A 174 1.95 -11.02 -13.37
C PHE A 174 1.24 -12.29 -12.92
N GLN A 175 0.94 -13.20 -13.85
CA GLN A 175 0.34 -14.49 -13.49
C GLN A 175 1.30 -15.36 -12.66
N THR A 176 2.58 -15.36 -13.00
CA THR A 176 3.63 -16.13 -12.31
C THR A 176 3.85 -15.61 -10.90
N TYR A 177 3.92 -14.28 -10.71
CA TYR A 177 4.05 -13.64 -9.41
C TYR A 177 2.77 -13.74 -8.58
N GLY A 178 1.62 -13.71 -9.23
CA GLY A 178 0.31 -13.69 -8.58
C GLY A 178 -0.19 -12.28 -8.29
N VAL A 179 0.12 -11.29 -9.16
CA VAL A 179 -0.41 -9.93 -9.07
C VAL A 179 -1.93 -9.95 -9.18
N LYS A 180 -2.62 -9.17 -8.33
CA LYS A 180 -4.08 -9.12 -8.25
C LYS A 180 -4.58 -7.69 -8.15
N ASP A 181 -5.89 -7.50 -8.35
CA ASP A 181 -6.54 -6.24 -8.12
C ASP A 181 -6.57 -5.89 -6.63
N TYR A 182 -6.80 -6.89 -5.77
CA TYR A 182 -6.74 -6.79 -4.31
C TYR A 182 -6.30 -8.10 -3.66
N THR A 183 -5.95 -8.02 -2.39
CA THR A 183 -5.66 -9.18 -1.53
C THR A 183 -6.33 -9.02 -0.18
N VAL A 184 -6.58 -10.12 0.52
CA VAL A 184 -7.13 -10.11 1.88
C VAL A 184 -6.09 -10.64 2.85
N ILE A 185 -5.89 -9.94 3.95
CA ILE A 185 -4.94 -10.27 5.01
C ILE A 185 -5.68 -10.31 6.35
N GLN A 186 -5.28 -11.23 7.21
CA GLN A 186 -5.69 -11.28 8.60
C GLN A 186 -4.53 -10.84 9.49
N LYS A 187 -4.76 -9.85 10.34
CA LYS A 187 -3.87 -9.42 11.41
C LYS A 187 -4.65 -9.46 12.71
N ASP A 188 -4.22 -10.30 13.64
CA ASP A 188 -5.00 -10.61 14.85
C ASP A 188 -6.49 -10.90 14.51
N ASP A 189 -7.40 -10.11 15.06
CA ASP A 189 -8.84 -10.21 14.82
C ASP A 189 -9.36 -9.25 13.74
N VAL A 190 -8.47 -8.54 13.04
CA VAL A 190 -8.82 -7.60 11.96
C VAL A 190 -8.57 -8.23 10.58
N LYS A 191 -9.61 -8.31 9.76
CA LYS A 191 -9.53 -8.78 8.38
C LYS A 191 -9.53 -7.58 7.43
N ILE A 192 -8.46 -7.42 6.66
CA ILE A 192 -8.20 -6.25 5.83
C ILE A 192 -8.16 -6.66 4.35
N ALA A 193 -8.92 -5.98 3.49
CA ALA A 193 -8.69 -6.01 2.05
C ALA A 193 -7.76 -4.87 1.66
N VAL A 194 -6.76 -5.16 0.84
CA VAL A 194 -5.81 -4.17 0.32
C VAL A 194 -5.87 -4.20 -1.19
N LEU A 195 -6.27 -3.10 -1.83
CA LEU A 195 -6.20 -2.90 -3.28
C LEU A 195 -5.02 -2.01 -3.65
N GLY A 196 -4.61 -2.04 -4.93
CA GLY A 196 -3.53 -1.20 -5.44
C GLY A 196 -4.01 -0.29 -6.56
N VAL A 197 -3.46 0.93 -6.63
CA VAL A 197 -3.79 1.91 -7.67
C VAL A 197 -2.53 2.54 -8.24
N PHE A 198 -2.48 2.64 -9.58
CA PHE A 198 -1.44 3.35 -10.32
C PHE A 198 -2.00 4.66 -10.89
N GLY A 199 -1.37 5.80 -10.56
CA GLY A 199 -1.84 7.13 -10.89
C GLY A 199 -1.69 7.53 -12.36
N LYS A 200 -2.36 8.61 -12.74
CA LYS A 200 -2.24 9.19 -14.09
C LYS A 200 -0.90 9.93 -14.24
N ASP A 201 -0.52 10.72 -13.24
CA ASP A 201 0.77 11.41 -13.24
C ASP A 201 1.93 10.41 -13.20
N SER A 202 1.78 9.31 -12.46
CA SER A 202 2.74 8.19 -12.48
C SER A 202 2.86 7.56 -13.87
N LEU A 203 1.76 7.41 -14.60
CA LEU A 203 1.82 6.93 -15.99
C LEU A 203 2.53 7.91 -16.91
N ASP A 204 2.29 9.21 -16.75
CA ASP A 204 2.97 10.26 -17.51
C ASP A 204 4.48 10.28 -17.20
N CYS A 205 4.88 9.85 -15.98
CA CYS A 205 6.27 9.67 -15.56
C CYS A 205 6.89 8.32 -15.97
N ALA A 206 6.13 7.40 -16.58
CA ALA A 206 6.58 6.07 -17.01
C ALA A 206 6.59 5.92 -18.55
N PRO A 207 7.47 6.63 -19.30
CA PRO A 207 7.43 6.65 -20.77
C PRO A 207 7.74 5.30 -21.43
N THR A 208 8.31 4.36 -20.70
CA THR A 208 8.62 2.98 -21.13
C THR A 208 7.52 1.99 -20.81
N CYS A 209 6.47 2.43 -20.13
CA CYS A 209 5.33 1.58 -19.80
C CYS A 209 4.46 1.31 -21.03
N GLU A 210 4.27 0.03 -21.37
CA GLU A 210 3.39 -0.40 -22.46
C GLU A 210 1.97 -0.75 -22.00
N LEU A 211 1.69 -0.73 -20.70
CA LEU A 211 0.38 -1.07 -20.17
C LEU A 211 -0.62 0.07 -20.39
N LEU A 212 -1.88 -0.29 -20.55
CA LEU A 212 -2.99 0.64 -20.51
C LEU A 212 -3.65 0.56 -19.11
N PHE A 213 -4.05 1.71 -18.60
CA PHE A 213 -4.71 1.81 -17.32
C PHE A 213 -6.10 2.41 -17.46
N LYS A 214 -7.04 1.90 -16.66
CA LYS A 214 -8.35 2.51 -16.45
C LYS A 214 -8.20 3.76 -15.57
N ASP A 215 -9.25 4.59 -15.52
CA ASP A 215 -9.32 5.67 -14.52
C ASP A 215 -9.15 5.10 -13.11
N PRO A 216 -8.24 5.65 -12.29
CA PRO A 216 -7.93 5.15 -10.96
C PRO A 216 -9.16 5.05 -10.05
N SER A 217 -10.00 6.11 -10.00
CA SER A 217 -11.19 6.14 -9.15
C SER A 217 -12.28 5.17 -9.64
N GLU A 218 -12.39 4.98 -10.95
CA GLU A 218 -13.35 4.05 -11.55
C GLU A 218 -12.99 2.60 -11.22
N ALA A 219 -11.74 2.22 -11.47
CA ALA A 219 -11.25 0.88 -11.18
C ALA A 219 -11.25 0.56 -9.67
N ALA A 220 -10.83 1.51 -8.83
CA ALA A 220 -10.89 1.34 -7.38
C ALA A 220 -12.32 1.12 -6.89
N ARG A 221 -13.31 1.87 -7.43
CA ARG A 221 -14.72 1.69 -7.08
C ARG A 221 -15.23 0.29 -7.48
N GLU A 222 -14.92 -0.17 -8.71
CA GLU A 222 -15.28 -1.50 -9.19
C GLU A 222 -14.69 -2.58 -8.25
N THR A 223 -13.42 -2.43 -7.86
CA THR A 223 -12.72 -3.35 -6.97
C THR A 223 -13.31 -3.34 -5.55
N VAL A 224 -13.64 -2.17 -5.00
CA VAL A 224 -14.28 -2.05 -3.69
C VAL A 224 -15.68 -2.69 -3.69
N GLU A 225 -16.46 -2.53 -4.76
CA GLU A 225 -17.75 -3.21 -4.92
C GLU A 225 -17.58 -4.74 -4.96
N GLU A 226 -16.53 -5.23 -5.61
CA GLU A 226 -16.20 -6.66 -5.64
C GLU A 226 -15.80 -7.16 -4.26
N ILE A 227 -14.93 -6.44 -3.53
CA ILE A 227 -14.53 -6.76 -2.17
C ILE A 227 -15.77 -6.86 -1.26
N LYS A 228 -16.62 -5.84 -1.25
CA LYS A 228 -17.84 -5.81 -0.40
C LYS A 228 -18.83 -6.92 -0.73
N LYS A 229 -18.82 -7.42 -1.94
CA LYS A 229 -19.70 -8.52 -2.37
C LYS A 229 -19.16 -9.89 -1.98
N ASN A 230 -17.85 -10.08 -2.04
CA ASN A 230 -17.23 -11.40 -1.95
C ASN A 230 -16.53 -11.65 -0.61
N GLU A 231 -16.16 -10.58 0.11
CA GLU A 231 -15.36 -10.64 1.31
C GLU A 231 -16.11 -10.04 2.50
N ASP A 232 -15.94 -10.65 3.67
CA ASP A 232 -16.36 -10.08 4.94
C ASP A 232 -15.10 -9.52 5.61
N VAL A 233 -14.86 -8.21 5.44
CA VAL A 233 -13.66 -7.52 5.92
C VAL A 233 -14.02 -6.39 6.88
N ASP A 234 -13.13 -6.11 7.82
CA ASP A 234 -13.27 -5.03 8.79
C ASP A 234 -12.79 -3.70 8.23
N MET A 235 -11.86 -3.73 7.26
CA MET A 235 -11.20 -2.55 6.70
C MET A 235 -10.85 -2.75 5.23
N ILE A 236 -10.92 -1.68 4.44
CA ILE A 236 -10.42 -1.61 3.07
C ILE A 236 -9.31 -0.56 3.02
N ALA A 237 -8.09 -1.00 2.73
CA ALA A 237 -6.93 -0.13 2.52
C ALA A 237 -6.53 -0.09 1.03
N CYS A 238 -5.90 1.00 0.62
CA CYS A 238 -5.33 1.16 -0.71
C CYS A 238 -3.85 1.51 -0.61
N VAL A 239 -3.00 0.76 -1.30
CA VAL A 239 -1.63 1.17 -1.60
C VAL A 239 -1.66 1.86 -2.96
N SER A 240 -1.33 3.15 -2.99
CA SER A 240 -1.47 4.00 -4.16
C SER A 240 -0.15 4.61 -4.59
N HIS A 241 0.12 4.54 -5.89
CA HIS A 241 1.20 5.30 -6.50
C HIS A 241 0.60 6.36 -7.44
N SER A 242 -0.24 7.25 -6.85
CA SER A 242 -0.93 8.33 -7.58
C SER A 242 -0.49 9.71 -7.12
N GLY A 243 -0.23 9.87 -5.82
CA GLY A 243 0.35 11.08 -5.26
C GLY A 243 -0.62 12.04 -4.59
N THR A 244 -0.04 12.82 -3.68
CA THR A 244 -0.72 13.85 -2.90
C THR A 244 -0.02 15.20 -3.11
N TRP A 245 -0.75 16.23 -3.52
CA TRP A 245 -0.26 17.59 -3.79
C TRP A 245 -0.89 18.62 -2.84
N GLU A 246 -0.27 19.80 -2.73
CA GLU A 246 -0.84 20.93 -1.97
C GLU A 246 -2.17 21.43 -2.56
N ASP A 247 -2.35 21.36 -3.88
CA ASP A 247 -3.61 21.70 -4.55
C ASP A 247 -4.50 20.44 -4.64
N GLU A 248 -5.51 20.36 -3.79
CA GLU A 248 -6.49 19.27 -3.74
C GLU A 248 -7.15 18.94 -5.09
N LYS A 249 -7.15 19.89 -6.03
CA LYS A 249 -7.78 19.69 -7.35
C LYS A 249 -6.98 18.80 -8.27
N VAL A 250 -5.70 18.66 -8.00
CA VAL A 250 -4.78 17.81 -8.76
C VAL A 250 -4.20 16.69 -7.88
N SER A 251 -4.50 16.69 -6.60
CA SER A 251 -4.09 15.66 -5.63
C SER A 251 -4.86 14.36 -5.88
N GLU A 252 -4.23 13.45 -6.64
CA GLU A 252 -4.93 12.26 -7.16
C GLU A 252 -5.45 11.36 -6.05
N ASP A 253 -4.69 11.18 -4.95
CA ASP A 253 -5.14 10.35 -3.82
C ASP A 253 -6.25 11.00 -3.00
N GLU A 254 -6.29 12.33 -2.89
CA GLU A 254 -7.44 13.01 -2.28
C GLU A 254 -8.69 12.94 -3.17
N ILE A 255 -8.50 13.01 -4.49
CA ILE A 255 -9.59 12.80 -5.46
C ILE A 255 -10.10 11.36 -5.37
N LEU A 256 -9.21 10.38 -5.25
CA LEU A 256 -9.55 8.97 -5.05
C LEU A 256 -10.37 8.78 -3.77
N ALA A 257 -9.90 9.32 -2.62
CA ALA A 257 -10.60 9.23 -1.34
C ALA A 257 -12.01 9.83 -1.42
N LYS A 258 -12.17 11.00 -2.05
CA LYS A 258 -13.49 11.65 -2.26
C LYS A 258 -14.42 10.83 -3.17
N ASN A 259 -13.86 10.17 -4.19
CA ASN A 259 -14.63 9.41 -5.18
C ASN A 259 -14.99 7.99 -4.72
N VAL A 260 -14.22 7.42 -3.79
CA VAL A 260 -14.37 6.04 -3.28
C VAL A 260 -14.32 6.05 -1.74
N PRO A 261 -15.35 6.62 -1.09
CA PRO A 261 -15.34 6.83 0.38
C PRO A 261 -15.43 5.54 1.21
N ASP A 262 -15.57 4.41 0.57
CA ASP A 262 -15.50 3.08 1.22
C ASP A 262 -14.06 2.58 1.42
N ILE A 263 -13.04 3.33 0.98
CA ILE A 263 -11.63 3.08 1.32
C ILE A 263 -11.33 3.79 2.64
N ASP A 264 -10.95 3.03 3.65
CA ASP A 264 -10.69 3.53 5.02
C ASP A 264 -9.31 4.17 5.16
N LEU A 265 -8.32 3.73 4.36
CA LEU A 265 -6.94 4.20 4.38
C LEU A 265 -6.32 4.18 2.99
N ILE A 266 -5.64 5.26 2.61
CA ILE A 266 -4.76 5.31 1.43
C ILE A 266 -3.32 5.56 1.89
N VAL A 267 -2.42 4.65 1.51
CA VAL A 267 -0.96 4.86 1.59
C VAL A 267 -0.53 5.45 0.25
N SER A 268 -0.10 6.71 0.28
CA SER A 268 0.21 7.52 -0.91
C SER A 268 1.72 7.56 -1.18
N GLY A 269 2.14 7.17 -2.38
CA GLY A 269 3.50 7.31 -2.91
C GLY A 269 3.61 8.38 -4.00
N HIS A 270 4.65 8.31 -4.85
CA HIS A 270 4.90 9.10 -6.05
C HIS A 270 5.41 10.54 -5.81
N THR A 271 4.69 11.36 -5.09
CA THR A 271 5.03 12.78 -4.92
C THR A 271 6.07 13.06 -3.84
N HIS A 272 6.53 12.03 -3.12
CA HIS A 272 7.43 12.15 -1.97
C HIS A 272 6.92 13.14 -0.91
N THR A 273 5.60 13.32 -0.83
CA THR A 273 4.99 14.26 0.11
C THR A 273 5.11 13.74 1.52
N GLN A 274 5.72 14.54 2.40
CA GLN A 274 5.84 14.22 3.81
C GLN A 274 4.67 14.82 4.58
N LEU A 275 3.82 13.98 5.15
CA LEU A 275 2.69 14.37 5.98
C LEU A 275 3.04 14.17 7.46
N ALA A 276 2.86 15.22 8.27
CA ALA A 276 3.01 15.13 9.73
C ALA A 276 1.75 14.56 10.41
N GLU A 277 0.61 14.72 9.78
CA GLU A 277 -0.71 14.21 10.20
C GLU A 277 -1.45 13.68 8.96
N PRO A 278 -2.33 12.69 9.11
CA PRO A 278 -3.10 12.18 7.98
C PRO A 278 -4.06 13.24 7.44
N ILE A 279 -4.28 13.24 6.12
CA ILE A 279 -5.33 14.03 5.49
C ILE A 279 -6.64 13.27 5.68
N LEU A 280 -7.64 13.93 6.27
CA LEU A 280 -8.99 13.37 6.47
C LEU A 280 -9.91 13.88 5.36
N GLN A 281 -10.61 12.97 4.68
CA GLN A 281 -11.54 13.27 3.60
C GLN A 281 -12.97 12.84 3.96
#